data_363a6c3f9bd711fa1288b22b36306cc7
#
_entry.id   363a6c3f9bd711fa1288b22b36306cc7
#
_cell.length_a   1.000
_cell.length_b   1.000
_cell.length_c   1.000
_cell.angle_alpha   90.00
_cell.angle_beta   90.00
_cell.angle_gamma   90.00
#
_symmetry.space_group_name_H-M   'P 1'
#
loop_
_entity.id
_entity.type
_entity.pdbx_description
1 polymer ?
#
loop_
_entity_poly.entity_id
_entity_poly.type
_entity_poly.pdbx_seq_one_letter_code
_entity_poly.pdbx_strand_id
1 'polypeptide(L)'
;MGWKRIGLIRRPAAGGEARERASFFRPLLQEKNSLTVSSLFPYNENRIPVEGWLYAEHRNGNECILSVIDPAGRAGFSGKGVRMHHLIGKEAEEFKVQAFCRGKFEQVTKESLLGHWSVLFFYPADFTFVCPTELGDLQDYYEDFQEEGCEIYSVSEDTHFVHKAWADASETIRKIQYPMLGDPAGVLARQFGVLEEEAGQALRATFILNPEGKIRAYEIHDMGIGRNAQELLRKVQAAKYVEEHGDQVCPAKWKPGEETLMPSLDLVGLL
;
A
#
# COMPACT_ATOMS: atom_id res chain seq x y z
N MET A 1 -31.78 10.54 -1.74
CA MET A 1 -30.59 10.31 -2.60
C MET A 1 -30.23 11.64 -3.22
N GLY A 2 -29.12 12.23 -2.80
CA GLY A 2 -28.73 13.58 -3.26
C GLY A 2 -27.51 13.50 -4.15
N TRP A 3 -27.67 13.83 -5.42
CA TRP A 3 -26.56 14.03 -6.35
C TRP A 3 -25.86 15.35 -6.06
N LYS A 4 -24.55 15.31 -5.85
CA LYS A 4 -23.74 16.55 -5.80
C LYS A 4 -23.03 16.73 -7.15
N ARG A 5 -23.29 17.86 -7.79
CA ARG A 5 -22.60 18.28 -9.02
C ARG A 5 -21.20 18.79 -8.67
N ILE A 6 -20.14 18.18 -9.26
CA ILE A 6 -18.75 18.51 -8.91
C ILE A 6 -18.12 19.48 -9.92
N GLY A 7 -18.50 19.50 -11.18
CA GLY A 7 -17.98 20.47 -12.15
C GLY A 7 -18.19 20.09 -13.62
N LEU A 8 -17.88 21.02 -14.50
CA LEU A 8 -17.91 20.84 -15.96
C LEU A 8 -16.51 20.47 -16.45
N ILE A 9 -16.37 19.33 -17.14
CA ILE A 9 -15.14 18.95 -17.82
C ILE A 9 -15.16 19.58 -19.22
N ARG A 10 -14.23 20.51 -19.50
CA ARG A 10 -14.01 21.06 -20.85
C ARG A 10 -12.58 20.78 -21.28
N ARG A 11 -12.41 20.27 -22.48
CA ARG A 11 -11.09 20.28 -23.13
C ARG A 11 -10.77 21.71 -23.58
N PRO A 12 -9.52 22.19 -23.41
CA PRO A 12 -9.09 23.42 -24.05
C PRO A 12 -9.14 23.21 -25.57
N ALA A 13 -9.87 24.12 -26.29
CA ALA A 13 -9.85 24.13 -27.72
C ALA A 13 -8.42 24.40 -28.21
N ALA A 14 -7.95 23.63 -29.17
CA ALA A 14 -6.69 23.89 -29.85
C ALA A 14 -6.82 25.20 -30.64
N GLY A 15 -6.21 26.30 -30.14
CA GLY A 15 -6.10 27.57 -30.83
C GLY A 15 -7.08 28.66 -30.36
N GLY A 16 -6.58 29.66 -29.63
CA GLY A 16 -7.09 31.04 -29.59
C GLY A 16 -8.13 31.38 -28.51
N GLU A 17 -7.77 32.36 -27.68
CA GLU A 17 -8.64 33.18 -26.85
C GLU A 17 -9.47 32.53 -25.72
N ALA A 18 -8.82 32.16 -24.65
CA ALA A 18 -9.47 31.69 -23.39
C ALA A 18 -9.13 32.58 -22.18
N ARG A 19 -9.05 33.93 -22.34
CA ARG A 19 -8.69 34.83 -21.22
C ARG A 19 -9.84 35.54 -20.50
N GLU A 20 -11.06 35.49 -20.99
CA GLU A 20 -12.13 36.38 -20.43
C GLU A 20 -13.31 35.68 -19.71
N ARG A 21 -13.36 34.36 -19.55
CA ARG A 21 -14.48 33.70 -18.85
C ARG A 21 -14.13 32.94 -17.57
N ALA A 22 -12.94 33.11 -17.04
CA ALA A 22 -12.50 32.45 -15.80
C ALA A 22 -12.96 33.15 -14.50
N SER A 23 -13.63 34.29 -14.56
CA SER A 23 -13.98 35.11 -13.38
C SER A 23 -15.28 34.72 -12.66
N PHE A 24 -16.11 33.84 -13.23
CA PHE A 24 -17.44 33.54 -12.66
C PHE A 24 -17.52 32.29 -11.77
N PHE A 25 -16.45 31.54 -11.63
CA PHE A 25 -16.44 30.23 -10.89
C PHE A 25 -15.53 30.19 -9.66
N ARG A 26 -15.17 31.31 -9.07
CA ARG A 26 -14.28 31.42 -7.92
C ARG A 26 -14.83 31.05 -6.53
N PRO A 27 -16.13 30.91 -6.23
CA PRO A 27 -16.56 30.69 -4.85
C PRO A 27 -16.70 29.22 -4.41
N LEU A 28 -16.55 28.20 -5.29
CA LEU A 28 -16.86 26.79 -4.95
C LEU A 28 -15.65 25.88 -4.74
N LEU A 29 -14.43 26.40 -4.81
CA LEU A 29 -13.18 25.63 -4.66
C LEU A 29 -12.40 25.96 -3.38
N GLN A 30 -13.05 26.41 -2.33
CA GLN A 30 -12.41 26.77 -1.05
C GLN A 30 -12.63 25.73 0.05
N GLU A 31 -12.88 24.47 -0.26
CA GLU A 31 -12.67 23.35 0.67
C GLU A 31 -11.41 22.58 0.26
N LYS A 32 -10.50 22.48 1.22
CA LYS A 32 -9.16 21.91 1.14
C LYS A 32 -9.18 20.43 0.71
N ASN A 33 -9.17 20.16 -0.57
CA ASN A 33 -8.70 18.92 -1.23
C ASN A 33 -8.91 19.09 -2.74
N SER A 34 -7.98 19.80 -3.41
CA SER A 34 -7.99 19.90 -4.87
C SER A 34 -7.46 18.62 -5.49
N LEU A 35 -8.34 17.63 -5.69
CA LEU A 35 -8.07 16.57 -6.66
C LEU A 35 -8.14 17.21 -8.05
N THR A 36 -7.02 17.29 -8.76
CA THR A 36 -7.01 17.68 -10.17
C THR A 36 -7.63 16.56 -11.01
N VAL A 37 -8.35 16.92 -12.07
CA VAL A 37 -9.00 15.93 -12.98
C VAL A 37 -7.99 14.92 -13.55
N SER A 38 -6.72 15.29 -13.72
CA SER A 38 -5.64 14.42 -14.18
C SER A 38 -5.29 13.31 -13.18
N SER A 39 -5.53 13.49 -11.87
CA SER A 39 -5.31 12.45 -10.87
C SER A 39 -6.44 11.41 -10.79
N LEU A 40 -7.60 11.72 -11.38
CA LEU A 40 -8.78 10.84 -11.39
C LEU A 40 -8.84 9.90 -12.59
N PHE A 41 -8.08 10.18 -13.66
CA PHE A 41 -8.10 9.42 -14.91
C PHE A 41 -6.67 9.15 -15.43
N PRO A 42 -5.93 8.20 -14.89
CA PRO A 42 -4.58 7.90 -15.35
C PRO A 42 -4.51 7.23 -16.73
N TYR A 43 -5.65 6.94 -17.39
CA TYR A 43 -5.63 6.18 -18.66
C TYR A 43 -6.57 6.75 -19.72
N ASN A 44 -5.96 7.13 -20.87
CA ASN A 44 -6.57 7.42 -22.19
C ASN A 44 -7.48 8.64 -22.30
N GLU A 45 -6.86 9.81 -22.51
CA GLU A 45 -7.52 11.10 -22.81
C GLU A 45 -8.52 11.06 -23.99
N ASN A 46 -8.48 10.03 -24.85
CA ASN A 46 -9.31 9.92 -26.06
C ASN A 46 -10.74 9.39 -25.80
N ARG A 47 -11.09 9.01 -24.55
CA ARG A 47 -12.42 8.46 -24.21
C ARG A 47 -13.32 9.41 -23.40
N ILE A 48 -12.85 10.58 -23.02
CA ILE A 48 -13.68 11.56 -22.30
C ILE A 48 -14.45 12.38 -23.32
N PRO A 49 -15.79 12.51 -23.22
CA PRO A 49 -16.57 13.41 -24.07
C PRO A 49 -16.03 14.83 -23.97
N VAL A 50 -16.00 15.55 -25.09
CA VAL A 50 -15.44 16.92 -25.19
C VAL A 50 -16.12 17.90 -24.23
N GLU A 51 -17.37 17.64 -23.84
CA GLU A 51 -18.12 18.37 -22.81
C GLU A 51 -18.99 17.39 -22.02
N GLY A 52 -19.04 17.53 -20.70
CA GLY A 52 -19.88 16.70 -19.83
C GLY A 52 -19.86 17.18 -18.38
N TRP A 53 -20.78 16.66 -17.58
CA TRP A 53 -20.88 16.94 -16.15
C TRP A 53 -20.38 15.74 -15.35
N LEU A 54 -19.49 15.98 -14.39
CA LEU A 54 -19.05 14.96 -13.45
C LEU A 54 -19.98 14.97 -12.24
N TYR A 55 -20.58 13.82 -11.95
CA TYR A 55 -21.42 13.61 -10.79
C TYR A 55 -20.77 12.57 -9.86
N ALA A 56 -20.83 12.84 -8.55
CA ALA A 56 -20.46 11.87 -7.53
C ALA A 56 -21.71 11.48 -6.74
N GLU A 57 -21.95 10.19 -6.62
CA GLU A 57 -22.98 9.61 -5.76
C GLU A 57 -22.32 8.81 -4.64
N HIS A 58 -22.60 9.17 -3.40
CA HIS A 58 -22.18 8.39 -2.23
C HIS A 58 -23.28 7.40 -1.86
N ARG A 59 -22.96 6.11 -1.93
CA ARG A 59 -23.84 5.01 -1.47
C ARG A 59 -23.27 4.38 -0.21
N ASN A 60 -24.09 4.25 0.81
CA ASN A 60 -23.81 3.53 2.06
C ASN A 60 -22.51 3.98 2.79
N GLY A 61 -22.16 5.28 2.71
CA GLY A 61 -21.03 5.86 3.46
C GLY A 61 -19.64 5.53 2.91
N ASN A 62 -19.45 4.49 2.11
CA ASN A 62 -18.13 4.01 1.69
C ASN A 62 -17.95 3.84 0.18
N GLU A 63 -18.96 4.11 -0.62
CA GLU A 63 -18.88 3.98 -2.08
C GLU A 63 -19.17 5.31 -2.76
N CYS A 64 -18.20 5.84 -3.51
CA CYS A 64 -18.36 7.02 -4.35
C CYS A 64 -18.36 6.57 -5.82
N ILE A 65 -19.50 6.70 -6.50
CA ILE A 65 -19.61 6.41 -7.92
C ILE A 65 -19.47 7.74 -8.68
N LEU A 66 -18.48 7.80 -9.57
CA LEU A 66 -18.28 8.92 -10.48
C LEU A 66 -18.92 8.61 -11.84
N SER A 67 -19.82 9.46 -12.31
CA SER A 67 -20.48 9.32 -13.61
C SER A 67 -20.28 10.61 -14.43
N VAL A 68 -19.88 10.45 -15.68
CA VAL A 68 -19.85 11.55 -16.65
C VAL A 68 -21.16 11.52 -17.44
N ILE A 69 -21.91 12.62 -17.42
CA ILE A 69 -23.17 12.77 -18.16
C ILE A 69 -22.93 13.79 -19.28
N ASP A 70 -23.23 13.42 -20.52
CA ASP A 70 -23.11 14.30 -21.67
C ASP A 70 -24.20 15.43 -21.62
N PRO A 71 -24.07 16.48 -22.43
CA PRO A 71 -25.06 17.56 -22.47
C PRO A 71 -26.48 17.12 -22.86
N ALA A 72 -26.63 15.92 -23.44
CA ALA A 72 -27.93 15.33 -23.79
C ALA A 72 -28.49 14.45 -22.67
N GLY A 73 -27.85 14.43 -21.46
CA GLY A 73 -28.32 13.69 -20.29
C GLY A 73 -28.01 12.17 -20.32
N ARG A 74 -27.17 11.71 -21.25
CA ARG A 74 -26.80 10.30 -21.36
C ARG A 74 -25.58 10.02 -20.49
N ALA A 75 -25.66 9.01 -19.63
CA ALA A 75 -24.53 8.54 -18.85
C ALA A 75 -23.50 7.83 -19.76
N GLY A 76 -22.37 8.50 -20.06
CA GLY A 76 -21.36 8.02 -20.98
C GLY A 76 -20.29 7.13 -20.32
N PHE A 77 -20.09 7.22 -19.01
CA PHE A 77 -19.10 6.46 -18.26
C PHE A 77 -19.56 6.31 -16.81
N SER A 78 -19.85 5.09 -16.41
CA SER A 78 -19.97 4.72 -15.00
C SER A 78 -18.65 4.03 -14.62
N GLY A 79 -17.69 4.82 -14.18
CA GLY A 79 -16.53 4.25 -13.48
C GLY A 79 -17.01 3.68 -12.16
N LYS A 80 -16.77 2.39 -11.90
CA LYS A 80 -16.87 1.87 -10.52
C LYS A 80 -15.99 2.78 -9.67
N GLY A 81 -16.57 3.44 -8.67
CA GLY A 81 -15.83 4.32 -7.78
C GLY A 81 -14.61 3.58 -7.24
N VAL A 82 -13.50 4.28 -7.17
CA VAL A 82 -12.31 3.78 -6.48
C VAL A 82 -12.73 3.58 -5.03
N ARG A 83 -13.03 2.34 -4.66
CA ARG A 83 -13.16 1.98 -3.26
C ARG A 83 -11.76 2.07 -2.67
N MET A 84 -11.50 3.09 -1.89
CA MET A 84 -10.36 3.08 -0.98
C MET A 84 -10.66 2.04 0.12
N HIS A 85 -10.30 0.80 -0.16
CA HIS A 85 -10.40 -0.27 0.83
C HIS A 85 -9.06 -0.36 1.56
N HIS A 86 -9.10 -0.18 2.90
CA HIS A 86 -7.98 -0.66 3.70
C HIS A 86 -7.75 -2.17 3.45
N LEU A 87 -6.52 -2.60 3.65
CA LEU A 87 -6.12 -3.98 3.40
C LEU A 87 -6.24 -4.87 4.64
N ILE A 88 -6.53 -4.31 5.82
CA ILE A 88 -6.67 -5.07 7.07
C ILE A 88 -7.75 -6.15 6.93
N GLY A 89 -7.39 -7.38 7.29
CA GLY A 89 -8.25 -8.56 7.21
C GLY A 89 -8.35 -9.22 5.84
N LYS A 90 -7.74 -8.63 4.81
CA LYS A 90 -7.65 -9.27 3.49
C LYS A 90 -6.50 -10.26 3.45
N GLU A 91 -6.67 -11.31 2.66
CA GLU A 91 -5.63 -12.29 2.36
C GLU A 91 -4.83 -11.87 1.11
N ALA A 92 -3.57 -12.29 1.04
CA ALA A 92 -2.82 -12.24 -0.20
C ALA A 92 -3.53 -13.08 -1.28
N GLU A 93 -3.61 -12.57 -2.51
CA GLU A 93 -4.09 -13.36 -3.64
C GLU A 93 -3.00 -14.36 -4.08
N GLU A 94 -3.34 -15.27 -4.99
CA GLU A 94 -2.41 -16.24 -5.54
C GLU A 94 -1.25 -15.54 -6.26
N PHE A 95 -0.02 -15.93 -5.93
CA PHE A 95 1.18 -15.47 -6.62
C PHE A 95 2.24 -16.56 -6.68
N LYS A 96 3.21 -16.37 -7.56
CA LYS A 96 4.35 -17.25 -7.73
C LYS A 96 5.52 -16.42 -8.24
N VAL A 97 6.55 -16.26 -7.41
CA VAL A 97 7.76 -15.50 -7.73
C VAL A 97 9.02 -16.30 -7.43
N GLN A 98 10.14 -15.89 -8.03
CA GLN A 98 11.45 -16.43 -7.70
C GLN A 98 12.12 -15.56 -6.66
N ALA A 99 12.84 -16.18 -5.74
CA ALA A 99 13.58 -15.51 -4.69
C ALA A 99 15.07 -15.91 -4.70
N PHE A 100 15.90 -15.03 -4.18
CA PHE A 100 17.25 -15.35 -3.77
C PHE A 100 17.31 -15.46 -2.24
N CYS A 101 17.81 -16.56 -1.72
CA CYS A 101 17.94 -16.79 -0.30
C CYS A 101 19.19 -17.63 0.00
N ARG A 102 20.08 -17.15 0.87
CA ARG A 102 21.27 -17.90 1.37
C ARG A 102 22.07 -18.57 0.25
N GLY A 103 22.32 -17.83 -0.84
CA GLY A 103 23.10 -18.32 -1.99
C GLY A 103 22.35 -19.27 -2.93
N LYS A 104 21.05 -19.45 -2.79
CA LYS A 104 20.20 -20.32 -3.62
C LYS A 104 19.04 -19.53 -4.22
N PHE A 105 18.53 -20.04 -5.33
CA PHE A 105 17.25 -19.62 -5.88
C PHE A 105 16.16 -20.57 -5.44
N GLU A 106 15.05 -20.02 -5.05
CA GLU A 106 13.87 -20.77 -4.61
C GLU A 106 12.59 -20.12 -5.12
N GLN A 107 11.52 -20.88 -5.11
CA GLN A 107 10.21 -20.38 -5.53
C GLN A 107 9.38 -20.10 -4.27
N VAL A 108 8.80 -18.91 -4.20
CA VAL A 108 7.89 -18.49 -3.15
C VAL A 108 6.49 -18.29 -3.74
N THR A 109 5.50 -18.82 -3.04
CA THR A 109 4.08 -18.76 -3.42
C THR A 109 3.25 -18.26 -2.24
N LYS A 110 1.94 -18.09 -2.42
CA LYS A 110 1.04 -17.76 -1.33
C LYS A 110 1.14 -18.77 -0.17
N GLU A 111 1.23 -20.05 -0.47
CA GLU A 111 1.33 -21.11 0.53
C GLU A 111 2.58 -20.96 1.41
N SER A 112 3.64 -20.35 0.88
CA SER A 112 4.85 -20.05 1.64
C SER A 112 4.62 -19.05 2.77
N LEU A 113 3.53 -18.29 2.74
CA LEU A 113 3.17 -17.30 3.77
C LEU A 113 2.26 -17.90 4.86
N LEU A 114 1.80 -19.14 4.70
CA LEU A 114 0.79 -19.74 5.58
C LEU A 114 1.42 -20.59 6.70
N GLY A 115 0.69 -20.74 7.80
CA GLY A 115 1.10 -21.56 8.94
C GLY A 115 2.08 -20.89 9.91
N HIS A 116 2.54 -19.68 9.62
CA HIS A 116 3.40 -18.87 10.48
C HIS A 116 3.11 -17.38 10.23
N TRP A 117 3.58 -16.50 11.11
CA TRP A 117 3.54 -15.08 10.86
C TRP A 117 4.49 -14.72 9.73
N SER A 118 4.09 -13.76 8.89
CA SER A 118 4.87 -13.34 7.73
C SER A 118 4.94 -11.82 7.63
N VAL A 119 6.10 -11.29 7.28
CA VAL A 119 6.30 -9.90 6.92
C VAL A 119 6.64 -9.82 5.43
N LEU A 120 5.81 -9.11 4.66
CA LEU A 120 6.18 -8.68 3.31
C LEU A 120 6.74 -7.25 3.38
N PHE A 121 8.01 -7.10 3.02
CA PHE A 121 8.76 -5.87 3.12
C PHE A 121 9.13 -5.36 1.73
N PHE A 122 8.28 -4.53 1.14
CA PHE A 122 8.49 -3.92 -0.18
C PHE A 122 9.52 -2.80 -0.09
N TYR A 123 10.43 -2.73 -1.05
CA TYR A 123 11.42 -1.67 -1.18
C TYR A 123 11.63 -1.31 -2.66
N PRO A 124 12.07 -0.07 -2.98
CA PRO A 124 12.10 0.43 -4.35
C PRO A 124 12.98 -0.35 -5.32
N ALA A 125 14.26 -0.55 -4.98
CA ALA A 125 15.19 -1.22 -5.88
C ALA A 125 16.50 -1.61 -5.19
N ASP A 126 17.18 -2.61 -5.78
CA ASP A 126 18.55 -2.99 -5.47
C ASP A 126 19.54 -1.89 -5.83
N PHE A 127 20.75 -1.95 -5.28
CA PHE A 127 21.86 -1.00 -5.55
C PHE A 127 21.51 0.47 -5.29
N THR A 128 20.60 0.77 -4.37
CA THR A 128 20.20 2.12 -3.98
C THR A 128 20.83 2.54 -2.63
N PHE A 129 20.32 3.60 -2.01
CA PHE A 129 20.97 4.24 -0.85
C PHE A 129 20.30 3.91 0.48
N VAL A 130 18.99 4.03 0.58
CA VAL A 130 18.20 3.75 1.80
C VAL A 130 17.92 2.27 1.94
N CYS A 131 17.62 1.56 0.84
CA CYS A 131 17.23 0.15 0.86
C CYS A 131 18.24 -0.75 1.57
N PRO A 132 19.59 -0.66 1.33
CA PRO A 132 20.52 -1.52 2.05
C PRO A 132 20.57 -1.25 3.55
N THR A 133 20.24 -0.03 4.00
CA THR A 133 20.17 0.27 5.44
C THR A 133 18.96 -0.36 6.09
N GLU A 134 17.80 -0.37 5.42
CA GLU A 134 16.59 -1.03 5.91
C GLU A 134 16.74 -2.54 5.94
N LEU A 135 17.27 -3.13 4.85
CA LEU A 135 17.47 -4.58 4.76
C LEU A 135 18.51 -5.08 5.76
N GLY A 136 19.56 -4.29 6.02
CA GLY A 136 20.54 -4.57 7.07
C GLY A 136 19.94 -4.52 8.46
N ASP A 137 19.15 -3.48 8.78
CA ASP A 137 18.44 -3.36 10.06
C ASP A 137 17.48 -4.54 10.28
N LEU A 138 16.75 -4.98 9.25
CA LEU A 138 15.93 -6.20 9.32
C LEU A 138 16.76 -7.45 9.60
N GLN A 139 17.96 -7.57 9.00
CA GLN A 139 18.85 -8.69 9.24
C GLN A 139 19.38 -8.70 10.68
N ASP A 140 19.66 -7.54 11.24
CA ASP A 140 20.14 -7.42 12.63
C ASP A 140 19.09 -7.90 13.65
N TYR A 141 17.80 -7.82 13.32
CA TYR A 141 16.68 -8.33 14.13
C TYR A 141 16.10 -9.66 13.62
N TYR A 142 16.70 -10.30 12.60
CA TYR A 142 16.09 -11.47 11.97
C TYR A 142 15.90 -12.65 12.92
N GLU A 143 16.86 -12.90 13.82
CA GLU A 143 16.74 -13.95 14.84
C GLU A 143 15.57 -13.68 15.80
N ASP A 144 15.35 -12.43 16.21
CA ASP A 144 14.20 -12.05 17.05
C ASP A 144 12.87 -12.30 16.33
N PHE A 145 12.78 -12.03 15.02
CA PHE A 145 11.59 -12.37 14.22
C PHE A 145 11.38 -13.89 14.15
N GLN A 146 12.45 -14.67 14.00
CA GLN A 146 12.34 -16.14 13.98
C GLN A 146 11.90 -16.70 15.34
N GLU A 147 12.35 -16.13 16.45
CA GLU A 147 11.91 -16.50 17.81
C GLU A 147 10.40 -16.21 17.98
N GLU A 148 9.90 -15.18 17.32
CA GLU A 148 8.47 -14.90 17.26
C GLU A 148 7.69 -15.81 16.30
N GLY A 149 8.35 -16.74 15.60
CA GLY A 149 7.72 -17.57 14.56
C GLY A 149 7.26 -16.76 13.35
N CYS A 150 8.02 -15.69 13.02
CA CYS A 150 7.72 -14.79 11.93
C CYS A 150 8.81 -14.83 10.86
N GLU A 151 8.44 -15.14 9.61
CA GLU A 151 9.36 -15.09 8.48
C GLU A 151 9.29 -13.72 7.77
N ILE A 152 10.43 -13.26 7.28
CA ILE A 152 10.54 -12.02 6.52
C ILE A 152 10.73 -12.35 5.04
N TYR A 153 10.01 -11.64 4.19
CA TYR A 153 10.13 -11.67 2.74
C TYR A 153 10.34 -10.25 2.24
N SER A 154 11.56 -9.91 1.80
CA SER A 154 11.76 -8.63 1.12
C SER A 154 11.35 -8.75 -0.35
N VAL A 155 10.79 -7.68 -0.93
CA VAL A 155 10.20 -7.67 -2.27
C VAL A 155 10.61 -6.41 -3.02
N SER A 156 11.14 -6.56 -4.23
CA SER A 156 11.29 -5.47 -5.20
C SER A 156 10.99 -5.94 -6.62
N GLU A 157 10.87 -5.00 -7.55
CA GLU A 157 10.67 -5.27 -8.98
C GLU A 157 11.96 -5.74 -9.69
N ASP A 158 13.07 -5.86 -8.96
CA ASP A 158 14.28 -6.52 -9.45
C ASP A 158 14.09 -8.03 -9.61
N THR A 159 14.96 -8.65 -10.40
CA THR A 159 14.95 -10.11 -10.53
C THR A 159 15.80 -10.78 -9.42
N HIS A 160 15.50 -12.03 -9.09
CA HIS A 160 16.32 -12.82 -8.17
C HIS A 160 17.80 -12.91 -8.58
N PHE A 161 18.13 -12.74 -9.87
CA PHE A 161 19.51 -12.64 -10.35
C PHE A 161 20.18 -11.33 -9.92
N VAL A 162 19.44 -10.22 -9.90
CA VAL A 162 19.92 -8.91 -9.44
C VAL A 162 20.15 -8.96 -7.92
N HIS A 163 19.24 -9.56 -7.14
CA HIS A 163 19.43 -9.79 -5.70
C HIS A 163 20.71 -10.56 -5.41
N LYS A 164 20.98 -11.64 -6.17
CA LYS A 164 22.23 -12.37 -6.07
C LYS A 164 23.46 -11.51 -6.37
N ALA A 165 23.43 -10.76 -7.47
CA ALA A 165 24.53 -9.88 -7.85
C ALA A 165 24.77 -8.80 -6.79
N TRP A 166 23.72 -8.27 -6.19
CA TRP A 166 23.81 -7.30 -5.10
C TRP A 166 24.40 -7.92 -3.84
N ALA A 167 24.00 -9.13 -3.46
CA ALA A 167 24.59 -9.86 -2.35
C ALA A 167 26.08 -10.17 -2.58
N ASP A 168 26.49 -10.44 -3.83
CA ASP A 168 27.91 -10.64 -4.15
C ASP A 168 28.72 -9.33 -4.02
N ALA A 169 28.11 -8.18 -4.30
CA ALA A 169 28.76 -6.88 -4.35
C ALA A 169 28.74 -6.12 -2.99
N SER A 170 27.76 -6.38 -2.13
CA SER A 170 27.53 -5.64 -0.88
C SER A 170 27.75 -6.53 0.35
N GLU A 171 28.58 -6.10 1.28
CA GLU A 171 28.79 -6.82 2.55
C GLU A 171 27.53 -6.86 3.43
N THR A 172 26.73 -5.80 3.40
CA THR A 172 25.46 -5.73 4.13
C THR A 172 24.45 -6.74 3.57
N ILE A 173 24.24 -6.72 2.26
CA ILE A 173 23.26 -7.59 1.60
C ILE A 173 23.68 -9.07 1.64
N ARG A 174 24.97 -9.35 1.58
CA ARG A 174 25.50 -10.71 1.71
C ARG A 174 25.14 -11.40 3.03
N LYS A 175 24.91 -10.62 4.09
CA LYS A 175 24.53 -11.15 5.42
C LYS A 175 23.07 -11.56 5.51
N ILE A 176 22.22 -11.11 4.56
CA ILE A 176 20.77 -11.36 4.59
C ILE A 176 20.48 -12.86 4.51
N GLN A 177 19.67 -13.33 5.44
CA GLN A 177 19.28 -14.73 5.57
C GLN A 177 17.82 -15.01 5.19
N TYR A 178 16.99 -14.00 5.12
CA TYR A 178 15.60 -14.12 4.68
C TYR A 178 15.47 -14.07 3.14
N PRO A 179 14.38 -14.62 2.56
CA PRO A 179 14.14 -14.60 1.12
C PRO A 179 13.99 -13.18 0.55
N MET A 180 14.72 -12.90 -0.52
CA MET A 180 14.60 -11.69 -1.35
C MET A 180 13.82 -12.04 -2.61
N LEU A 181 12.55 -11.61 -2.68
CA LEU A 181 11.61 -11.93 -3.75
C LEU A 181 11.77 -10.95 -4.92
N GLY A 182 11.92 -11.51 -6.12
CA GLY A 182 11.89 -10.74 -7.36
C GLY A 182 10.48 -10.67 -7.93
N ASP A 183 9.94 -9.46 -8.06
CA ASP A 183 8.62 -9.19 -8.64
C ASP A 183 8.71 -8.32 -9.92
N PRO A 184 9.52 -8.71 -10.95
CA PRO A 184 9.78 -7.87 -12.12
C PRO A 184 8.53 -7.56 -12.96
N ALA A 185 7.44 -8.27 -12.73
CA ALA A 185 6.16 -8.00 -13.37
C ALA A 185 5.23 -7.11 -12.50
N GLY A 186 5.65 -6.75 -11.27
CA GLY A 186 4.87 -5.94 -10.34
C GLY A 186 3.58 -6.63 -9.89
N VAL A 187 3.55 -7.95 -9.83
CA VAL A 187 2.33 -8.71 -9.46
C VAL A 187 1.99 -8.50 -8.00
N LEU A 188 2.99 -8.69 -7.12
CA LEU A 188 2.83 -8.48 -5.68
C LEU A 188 2.61 -6.99 -5.37
N ALA A 189 3.44 -6.11 -5.93
CA ALA A 189 3.34 -4.69 -5.66
C ALA A 189 1.99 -4.09 -6.09
N ARG A 190 1.37 -4.56 -7.21
CA ARG A 190 0.00 -4.17 -7.58
C ARG A 190 -1.05 -4.76 -6.65
N GLN A 191 -0.92 -6.03 -6.28
CA GLN A 191 -1.85 -6.71 -5.38
C GLN A 191 -1.97 -5.99 -4.03
N PHE A 192 -0.84 -5.54 -3.51
CA PHE A 192 -0.76 -4.80 -2.26
C PHE A 192 -0.95 -3.27 -2.43
N GLY A 193 -1.15 -2.79 -3.66
CA GLY A 193 -1.43 -1.38 -3.96
C GLY A 193 -0.26 -0.44 -3.69
N VAL A 194 0.97 -0.91 -3.87
CA VAL A 194 2.20 -0.18 -3.57
C VAL A 194 3.12 0.04 -4.78
N LEU A 195 2.72 -0.39 -5.97
CA LEU A 195 3.47 -0.16 -7.19
C LEU A 195 3.28 1.29 -7.68
N GLU A 196 4.38 2.01 -7.85
CA GLU A 196 4.44 3.26 -8.61
C GLU A 196 4.63 2.92 -10.08
N GLU A 197 3.52 2.88 -10.83
CA GLU A 197 3.49 2.38 -12.24
C GLU A 197 4.42 3.16 -13.17
N GLU A 198 4.59 4.48 -12.97
CA GLU A 198 5.46 5.31 -13.81
C GLU A 198 6.94 5.04 -13.55
N ALA A 199 7.31 4.76 -12.30
CA ALA A 199 8.68 4.47 -11.90
C ALA A 199 9.02 2.98 -12.05
N GLY A 200 8.03 2.09 -12.09
CA GLY A 200 8.23 0.64 -12.08
C GLY A 200 8.89 0.16 -10.80
N GLN A 201 8.54 0.75 -9.66
CA GLN A 201 9.13 0.47 -8.36
C GLN A 201 8.07 0.41 -7.29
N ALA A 202 8.27 -0.40 -6.25
CA ALA A 202 7.40 -0.38 -5.08
C ALA A 202 7.71 0.82 -4.17
N LEU A 203 6.69 1.32 -3.50
CA LEU A 203 6.84 2.18 -2.33
C LEU A 203 7.51 1.39 -1.18
N ARG A 204 8.05 2.11 -0.18
CA ARG A 204 8.51 1.48 1.07
C ARG A 204 7.32 1.05 1.91
N ALA A 205 6.85 -0.16 1.70
CA ALA A 205 5.67 -0.68 2.36
C ALA A 205 5.99 -1.94 3.14
N THR A 206 5.31 -2.10 4.28
CA THR A 206 5.44 -3.29 5.13
C THR A 206 4.06 -3.82 5.44
N PHE A 207 3.87 -5.14 5.30
CA PHE A 207 2.63 -5.82 5.65
C PHE A 207 2.94 -6.96 6.61
N ILE A 208 2.20 -7.03 7.70
CA ILE A 208 2.25 -8.11 8.70
C ILE A 208 1.04 -9.00 8.46
N LEU A 209 1.28 -10.27 8.17
CA LEU A 209 0.27 -11.28 7.92
C LEU A 209 0.29 -12.33 9.05
N ASN A 210 -0.91 -12.75 9.47
CA ASN A 210 -1.05 -13.84 10.43
C ASN A 210 -0.91 -15.21 9.73
N PRO A 211 -0.91 -16.35 10.49
CA PRO A 211 -0.77 -17.69 9.92
C PRO A 211 -1.82 -18.10 8.88
N GLU A 212 -2.99 -17.47 8.86
CA GLU A 212 -3.99 -17.66 7.81
C GLU A 212 -3.73 -16.78 6.57
N GLY A 213 -2.64 -16.02 6.53
CA GLY A 213 -2.32 -15.10 5.42
C GLY A 213 -3.12 -13.81 5.41
N LYS A 214 -3.78 -13.43 6.52
CA LYS A 214 -4.56 -12.20 6.64
C LYS A 214 -3.70 -11.04 7.13
N ILE A 215 -3.81 -9.91 6.47
CA ILE A 215 -3.10 -8.67 6.84
C ILE A 215 -3.64 -8.15 8.18
N ARG A 216 -2.77 -8.02 9.18
CA ARG A 216 -3.09 -7.53 10.54
C ARG A 216 -2.64 -6.10 10.78
N ALA A 217 -1.53 -5.71 10.15
CA ALA A 217 -1.05 -4.33 10.16
C ALA A 217 -0.29 -4.03 8.87
N TYR A 218 -0.24 -2.77 8.47
CA TYR A 218 0.63 -2.33 7.38
C TYR A 218 1.00 -0.86 7.55
N GLU A 219 2.10 -0.48 6.92
CA GLU A 219 2.56 0.90 6.79
C GLU A 219 3.13 1.14 5.39
N ILE A 220 3.01 2.36 4.91
CA ILE A 220 3.56 2.80 3.63
C ILE A 220 4.24 4.14 3.87
N HIS A 221 5.52 4.23 3.51
CA HIS A 221 6.35 5.41 3.69
C HIS A 221 6.69 6.05 2.35
N ASP A 222 6.93 7.36 2.37
CA ASP A 222 7.57 8.06 1.26
C ASP A 222 8.96 7.48 0.98
N MET A 223 9.40 7.58 -0.28
CA MET A 223 10.66 7.01 -0.77
C MET A 223 11.90 7.45 0.00
N GLY A 224 11.87 8.64 0.60
CA GLY A 224 12.96 9.22 1.40
C GLY A 224 12.98 8.80 2.87
N ILE A 225 11.98 8.04 3.36
CA ILE A 225 11.81 7.74 4.79
C ILE A 225 12.03 6.26 5.05
N GLY A 226 13.23 5.91 5.55
CA GLY A 226 13.56 4.54 5.99
C GLY A 226 12.71 4.09 7.19
N ARG A 227 12.45 2.79 7.26
CA ARG A 227 11.68 2.13 8.32
C ARG A 227 12.61 1.63 9.43
N ASN A 228 12.02 1.18 10.52
CA ASN A 228 12.73 0.73 11.73
C ASN A 228 12.33 -0.73 12.04
N ALA A 229 13.29 -1.65 12.03
CA ALA A 229 13.05 -3.08 12.25
C ALA A 229 12.60 -3.39 13.68
N GLN A 230 13.10 -2.67 14.69
CA GLN A 230 12.68 -2.85 16.08
C GLN A 230 11.20 -2.49 16.28
N GLU A 231 10.73 -1.39 15.65
CA GLU A 231 9.32 -1.02 15.70
C GLU A 231 8.44 -2.01 14.91
N LEU A 232 8.95 -2.55 13.82
CA LEU A 232 8.26 -3.61 13.07
C LEU A 232 8.12 -4.89 13.92
N LEU A 233 9.19 -5.32 14.60
CA LEU A 233 9.16 -6.46 15.51
C LEU A 233 8.13 -6.24 16.62
N ARG A 234 8.13 -5.06 17.26
CA ARG A 234 7.13 -4.69 18.27
C ARG A 234 5.70 -4.81 17.73
N LYS A 235 5.45 -4.40 16.48
CA LYS A 235 4.13 -4.53 15.83
C LYS A 235 3.74 -5.99 15.58
N VAL A 236 4.69 -6.84 15.18
CA VAL A 236 4.46 -8.29 15.05
C VAL A 236 4.08 -8.88 16.40
N GLN A 237 4.84 -8.59 17.45
CA GLN A 237 4.56 -9.04 18.82
C GLN A 237 3.18 -8.60 19.31
N ALA A 238 2.81 -7.34 19.08
CA ALA A 238 1.49 -6.83 19.44
C ALA A 238 0.36 -7.51 18.64
N ALA A 239 0.57 -7.76 17.33
CA ALA A 239 -0.41 -8.45 16.50
C ALA A 239 -0.62 -9.91 16.95
N LYS A 240 0.46 -10.62 17.28
CA LYS A 240 0.40 -11.98 17.87
C LYS A 240 -0.36 -11.98 19.18
N TYR A 241 0.01 -11.08 20.08
CA TYR A 241 -0.62 -11.01 21.40
C TYR A 241 -2.14 -10.82 21.30
N VAL A 242 -2.59 -9.88 20.47
CA VAL A 242 -4.02 -9.62 20.25
C VAL A 242 -4.74 -10.82 19.58
N GLU A 243 -4.06 -11.56 18.71
CA GLU A 243 -4.61 -12.76 18.08
C GLU A 243 -4.81 -13.89 19.09
N GLU A 244 -3.86 -14.07 20.02
CA GLU A 244 -3.90 -15.08 21.08
C GLU A 244 -4.84 -14.69 22.24
N HIS A 245 -5.03 -13.39 22.49
CA HIS A 245 -5.79 -12.83 23.62
C HIS A 245 -6.90 -11.92 23.08
N GLY A 246 -7.90 -12.50 22.41
CA GLY A 246 -8.92 -11.78 21.66
C GLY A 246 -9.79 -10.80 22.44
N ASP A 247 -9.75 -10.82 23.78
CA ASP A 247 -10.45 -9.91 24.70
C ASP A 247 -9.55 -8.77 25.22
N GLN A 248 -8.26 -8.78 24.87
CA GLN A 248 -7.28 -7.79 25.32
C GLN A 248 -6.78 -6.94 24.14
N VAL A 249 -6.37 -5.70 24.45
CA VAL A 249 -5.79 -4.80 23.47
C VAL A 249 -4.46 -4.24 23.97
N CYS A 250 -3.51 -4.10 23.04
CA CYS A 250 -2.21 -3.50 23.31
C CYS A 250 -2.32 -1.97 23.22
N PRO A 251 -2.06 -1.21 24.28
CA PRO A 251 -2.06 0.25 24.23
C PRO A 251 -0.89 0.78 23.39
N ALA A 252 -0.87 2.11 23.19
CA ALA A 252 0.23 2.76 22.48
C ALA A 252 1.58 2.45 23.14
N LYS A 253 2.61 2.19 22.33
CA LYS A 253 3.99 1.83 22.74
C LYS A 253 4.13 0.50 23.48
N TRP A 254 3.06 -0.28 23.63
CA TRP A 254 3.10 -1.56 24.32
C TRP A 254 4.26 -2.46 23.80
N LYS A 255 4.88 -3.15 24.74
CA LYS A 255 5.91 -4.18 24.49
C LYS A 255 5.57 -5.45 25.24
N PRO A 256 6.10 -6.62 24.84
CA PRO A 256 5.94 -7.87 25.56
C PRO A 256 6.28 -7.72 27.04
N GLY A 257 5.39 -8.21 27.92
CA GLY A 257 5.53 -8.10 29.37
C GLY A 257 4.93 -6.85 30.01
N GLU A 258 4.49 -5.87 29.20
CA GLU A 258 3.77 -4.71 29.72
C GLU A 258 2.26 -5.00 29.85
N GLU A 259 1.57 -4.19 30.65
CA GLU A 259 0.13 -4.33 30.89
C GLU A 259 -0.68 -4.07 29.59
N THR A 260 -1.71 -4.86 29.43
CA THR A 260 -2.71 -4.72 28.35
C THR A 260 -4.02 -4.17 28.93
N LEU A 261 -4.93 -3.76 28.07
CA LEU A 261 -6.23 -3.26 28.48
C LEU A 261 -7.31 -4.27 28.09
N MET A 262 -8.24 -4.51 29.01
CA MET A 262 -9.48 -5.25 28.74
C MET A 262 -10.59 -4.22 28.47
N PRO A 263 -11.04 -4.05 27.20
CA PRO A 263 -12.05 -3.05 26.86
C PRO A 263 -13.31 -3.22 27.69
N SER A 264 -13.73 -2.19 28.41
CA SER A 264 -14.98 -2.17 29.15
C SER A 264 -15.58 -0.75 29.15
N LEU A 265 -16.88 -0.67 29.45
CA LEU A 265 -17.54 0.64 29.62
C LEU A 265 -16.97 1.45 30.78
N ASP A 266 -16.43 0.77 31.80
CA ASP A 266 -15.85 1.41 32.98
C ASP A 266 -14.53 2.15 32.68
N LEU A 267 -13.84 1.78 31.57
CA LEU A 267 -12.61 2.46 31.14
C LEU A 267 -12.85 3.72 30.30
N VAL A 268 -14.10 3.94 29.84
CA VAL A 268 -14.41 5.09 28.98
C VAL A 268 -14.24 6.39 29.76
N GLY A 269 -13.29 7.22 29.31
CA GLY A 269 -12.96 8.51 29.93
C GLY A 269 -12.02 8.44 31.15
N LEU A 270 -11.48 7.26 31.45
CA LEU A 270 -10.48 7.08 32.54
C LEU A 270 -9.03 6.97 32.04
N LEU A 271 -8.80 6.81 30.72
CA LEU A 271 -7.49 6.68 30.08
C LEU A 271 -7.01 8.00 29.48
#